data_93840944d0aff5ab3aea399eff25ec8c
#
_entry.id   93840944d0aff5ab3aea399eff25ec8c
#
_cell.length_a   1.000
_cell.length_b   1.000
_cell.length_c   1.000
_cell.angle_alpha   90.00
_cell.angle_beta   90.00
_cell.angle_gamma   90.00
#
_symmetry.space_group_name_H-M   'P 1'
#
loop_
_entity.id
_entity.type
_entity.pdbx_description
1 polymer ?
#
loop_
_entity_poly.entity_id
_entity_poly.type
_entity_poly.pdbx_seq_one_letter_code
_entity_poly.pdbx_strand_id
1 'polypeptide(L)'
;MRNKPRIRFKGFTEDWEQRKLSEVVTINPKTELPDKFKYVDLESVVGTNLLGFQVIKKENAPSRAQRLASYGDVFYQTVRPYQRNNYLFANIDKDMVFSTGYAQLRSKLYNYFLLTLVQNDNFVKVVLDNCTGTSYPAINGSELGKITVQIPSNDAEANQIGKVFRGIDNIITLHQRKLEKLKLAKKALLQKLFPKNGSQFPEIRFKGFTDAWEQRKLGDIATFSKGNGYSKSDLALSGNPIILYGRLYTNYETTISNVDTFVELKDKSVLSQGGEVIVPASGENAEDISRASVVKNQGIIIGGDLNVIKANHLLDPTFLALTISNGGQQKELSKRAQGKSVVHLHNSDLQEVNLIFPLLNEQKEISTLFEKMDNIITLHQRKLDRLQEVKIGLLQKMFV
;
A
#
# COMPACT_ATOMS: atom_id res chain seq x y z
N MET A 1 -4.17 -26.78 28.41
CA MET A 1 -3.89 -25.57 27.60
C MET A 1 -2.56 -25.00 28.08
N ARG A 2 -1.77 -24.42 27.19
CA ARG A 2 -0.52 -23.76 27.62
C ARG A 2 -0.88 -22.43 28.26
N ASN A 3 -0.45 -22.20 29.51
CA ASN A 3 -0.65 -20.93 30.22
C ASN A 3 0.55 -19.97 30.06
N LYS A 4 1.43 -20.24 29.08
CA LYS A 4 2.63 -19.43 28.81
C LYS A 4 2.78 -19.15 27.32
N PRO A 5 3.13 -17.92 26.91
CA PRO A 5 3.46 -17.61 25.53
C PRO A 5 4.73 -18.37 25.08
N ARG A 6 4.86 -18.56 23.74
CA ARG A 6 6.04 -19.23 23.15
C ARG A 6 7.28 -18.35 23.18
N ILE A 7 7.11 -17.04 23.06
CA ILE A 7 8.18 -16.04 23.19
C ILE A 7 7.84 -15.13 24.35
N ARG A 8 8.82 -14.91 25.22
CA ARG A 8 8.66 -14.15 26.44
C ARG A 8 9.95 -13.38 26.76
N PHE A 9 9.83 -12.26 27.44
CA PHE A 9 10.99 -11.53 27.93
C PHE A 9 11.71 -12.31 29.02
N LYS A 10 13.04 -12.19 29.07
CA LYS A 10 13.86 -12.80 30.11
C LYS A 10 13.45 -12.25 31.49
N GLY A 11 13.28 -13.16 32.46
CA GLY A 11 12.91 -12.79 33.82
C GLY A 11 11.46 -13.05 34.21
N PHE A 12 10.56 -13.31 33.24
CA PHE A 12 9.18 -13.68 33.50
C PHE A 12 8.98 -15.19 33.32
N THR A 13 8.67 -15.89 34.41
CA THR A 13 8.56 -17.37 34.46
C THR A 13 7.18 -17.86 34.87
N GLU A 14 6.39 -17.00 35.53
CA GLU A 14 5.09 -17.34 36.07
C GLU A 14 4.05 -17.57 34.98
N ASP A 15 3.05 -18.39 35.24
CA ASP A 15 1.93 -18.62 34.32
C ASP A 15 1.08 -17.36 34.18
N TRP A 16 0.50 -17.16 32.99
CA TRP A 16 -0.49 -16.14 32.79
C TRP A 16 -1.80 -16.55 33.45
N GLU A 17 -2.53 -15.55 33.96
CA GLU A 17 -3.80 -15.73 34.62
C GLU A 17 -4.95 -15.70 33.62
N GLN A 18 -5.92 -16.58 33.84
CA GLN A 18 -7.16 -16.59 33.09
C GLN A 18 -8.20 -15.75 33.83
N ARG A 19 -8.70 -14.70 33.16
CA ARG A 19 -9.65 -13.73 33.72
C ARG A 19 -10.78 -13.47 32.72
N LYS A 20 -11.99 -13.12 33.20
CA LYS A 20 -13.00 -12.51 32.32
C LYS A 20 -12.58 -11.11 31.92
N LEU A 21 -12.91 -10.69 30.70
CA LEU A 21 -12.56 -9.35 30.22
C LEU A 21 -13.15 -8.26 31.15
N SER A 22 -14.36 -8.46 31.67
CA SER A 22 -15.00 -7.54 32.64
C SER A 22 -14.28 -7.41 34.00
N GLU A 23 -13.38 -8.33 34.33
CA GLU A 23 -12.55 -8.25 35.55
C GLU A 23 -11.32 -7.37 35.35
N VAL A 24 -10.86 -7.22 34.13
CA VAL A 24 -9.64 -6.44 33.76
C VAL A 24 -9.95 -5.08 33.14
N VAL A 25 -11.18 -4.86 32.67
CA VAL A 25 -11.61 -3.57 32.09
C VAL A 25 -13.01 -3.18 32.57
N THR A 26 -13.26 -1.88 32.67
CA THR A 26 -14.63 -1.33 32.76
C THR A 26 -15.16 -1.16 31.35
N ILE A 27 -16.27 -1.84 31.02
CA ILE A 27 -16.87 -1.78 29.70
C ILE A 27 -17.98 -0.71 29.69
N ASN A 28 -17.92 0.20 28.73
CA ASN A 28 -18.89 1.25 28.49
C ASN A 28 -19.17 2.10 29.74
N PRO A 29 -18.15 2.73 30.35
CA PRO A 29 -18.36 3.59 31.51
C PRO A 29 -19.36 4.71 31.19
N LYS A 30 -20.28 4.98 32.13
CA LYS A 30 -21.25 6.08 31.98
C LYS A 30 -20.53 7.40 31.98
N THR A 31 -20.87 8.27 31.02
CA THR A 31 -20.29 9.61 30.88
C THR A 31 -21.37 10.57 30.39
N GLU A 32 -21.28 11.82 30.77
CA GLU A 32 -22.11 12.89 30.22
C GLU A 32 -21.48 13.44 28.96
N LEU A 33 -22.29 13.65 27.92
CA LEU A 33 -21.81 14.19 26.65
C LEU A 33 -21.76 15.71 26.72
N PRO A 34 -20.69 16.35 26.22
CA PRO A 34 -20.62 17.78 26.07
C PRO A 34 -21.62 18.30 25.02
N ASP A 35 -21.95 19.59 25.06
CA ASP A 35 -22.90 20.20 24.11
C ASP A 35 -22.41 20.19 22.65
N LYS A 36 -21.10 20.18 22.43
CA LYS A 36 -20.45 20.06 21.13
C LYS A 36 -19.28 19.11 21.25
N PHE A 37 -19.17 18.18 20.27
CA PHE A 37 -18.11 17.17 20.28
C PHE A 37 -17.71 16.69 18.88
N LYS A 38 -16.59 15.97 18.83
CA LYS A 38 -16.07 15.29 17.66
C LYS A 38 -16.59 13.87 17.65
N TYR A 39 -17.51 13.59 16.74
CA TYR A 39 -18.14 12.25 16.61
C TYR A 39 -17.29 11.35 15.72
N VAL A 40 -17.07 10.13 16.18
CA VAL A 40 -16.34 9.06 15.49
C VAL A 40 -17.30 7.89 15.27
N ASP A 41 -17.62 7.60 14.03
CA ASP A 41 -18.40 6.43 13.62
C ASP A 41 -17.50 5.22 13.29
N LEU A 42 -18.12 4.12 12.85
CA LEU A 42 -17.40 2.88 12.52
C LEU A 42 -16.47 3.01 11.28
N GLU A 43 -16.79 3.92 10.37
CA GLU A 43 -16.01 4.13 9.14
C GLU A 43 -14.81 5.06 9.36
N SER A 44 -14.84 5.78 10.49
CA SER A 44 -13.78 6.73 10.86
C SER A 44 -12.51 6.07 11.40
N VAL A 45 -12.52 4.75 11.66
CA VAL A 45 -11.34 3.99 12.12
C VAL A 45 -11.04 2.87 11.15
N VAL A 46 -9.79 2.75 10.70
CA VAL A 46 -9.31 1.65 9.87
C VAL A 46 -8.06 1.04 10.51
N GLY A 47 -8.14 -0.26 10.84
CA GLY A 47 -7.14 -0.93 11.64
C GLY A 47 -7.06 -0.31 13.03
N THR A 48 -5.95 0.36 13.34
CA THR A 48 -5.77 1.10 14.60
C THR A 48 -5.63 2.62 14.39
N ASN A 49 -5.99 3.13 13.22
CA ASN A 49 -5.82 4.53 12.84
C ASN A 49 -7.18 5.24 12.75
N LEU A 50 -7.25 6.41 13.39
CA LEU A 50 -8.37 7.33 13.22
C LEU A 50 -8.16 8.13 11.93
N LEU A 51 -9.10 8.03 10.99
CA LEU A 51 -9.06 8.73 9.70
C LEU A 51 -9.67 10.12 9.78
N GLY A 52 -10.68 10.31 10.63
CA GLY A 52 -11.38 11.58 10.77
C GLY A 52 -12.48 11.56 11.82
N PHE A 53 -13.20 12.67 11.94
CA PHE A 53 -14.35 12.84 12.81
C PHE A 53 -15.28 13.91 12.25
N GLN A 54 -16.53 13.94 12.72
CA GLN A 54 -17.49 14.99 12.42
C GLN A 54 -17.71 15.86 13.65
N VAL A 55 -17.67 17.19 13.50
CA VAL A 55 -17.98 18.10 14.60
C VAL A 55 -19.48 18.35 14.63
N ILE A 56 -20.14 17.89 15.69
CA ILE A 56 -21.61 17.98 15.83
C ILE A 56 -22.01 18.55 17.18
N LYS A 57 -23.21 19.13 17.26
CA LYS A 57 -23.84 19.51 18.52
C LYS A 57 -24.63 18.34 19.07
N LYS A 58 -24.75 18.26 20.39
CA LYS A 58 -25.48 17.20 21.09
C LYS A 58 -26.94 17.07 20.61
N GLU A 59 -27.61 18.17 20.36
CA GLU A 59 -29.00 18.23 19.84
C GLU A 59 -29.18 17.55 18.46
N ASN A 60 -28.13 17.57 17.63
CA ASN A 60 -28.12 16.98 16.28
C ASN A 60 -27.36 15.64 16.21
N ALA A 61 -26.97 15.10 17.36
CA ALA A 61 -26.17 13.91 17.41
C ALA A 61 -27.00 12.65 17.10
N PRO A 62 -26.46 11.69 16.34
CA PRO A 62 -27.14 10.42 16.16
C PRO A 62 -27.25 9.69 17.50
N SER A 63 -28.32 8.91 17.70
CA SER A 63 -28.57 8.14 18.93
C SER A 63 -27.41 7.21 19.33
N ARG A 64 -26.55 6.88 18.37
CA ARG A 64 -25.34 6.06 18.57
C ARG A 64 -24.15 6.83 19.16
N ALA A 65 -24.16 8.16 19.21
CA ALA A 65 -23.09 8.98 19.79
C ALA A 65 -23.17 8.94 21.33
N GLN A 66 -22.53 7.94 21.96
CA GLN A 66 -22.70 7.70 23.40
C GLN A 66 -21.41 7.45 24.18
N ARG A 67 -20.26 7.27 23.51
CA ARG A 67 -19.03 6.85 24.17
C ARG A 67 -18.04 8.01 24.23
N LEU A 68 -18.15 8.85 25.27
CA LEU A 68 -17.18 9.94 25.49
C LEU A 68 -15.81 9.34 25.87
N ALA A 69 -14.80 9.63 25.06
CA ALA A 69 -13.46 9.09 25.23
C ALA A 69 -12.73 9.75 26.42
N SER A 70 -11.99 8.92 27.14
CA SER A 70 -10.99 9.35 28.11
C SER A 70 -9.63 8.80 27.70
N TYR A 71 -8.57 9.52 28.02
CA TYR A 71 -7.21 9.09 27.70
C TYR A 71 -6.94 7.64 28.17
N GLY A 72 -6.50 6.82 27.25
CA GLY A 72 -6.20 5.43 27.49
C GLY A 72 -7.35 4.45 27.23
N ASP A 73 -8.54 4.93 26.90
CA ASP A 73 -9.63 4.03 26.51
C ASP A 73 -9.32 3.31 25.20
N VAL A 74 -9.62 2.02 25.15
CA VAL A 74 -9.57 1.24 23.91
C VAL A 74 -11.01 1.08 23.39
N PHE A 75 -11.23 1.52 22.17
CA PHE A 75 -12.51 1.36 21.46
C PHE A 75 -12.45 0.09 20.61
N TYR A 76 -13.19 -0.92 21.03
CA TYR A 76 -13.28 -2.22 20.38
C TYR A 76 -14.49 -2.25 19.43
N GLN A 77 -14.27 -2.53 18.15
CA GLN A 77 -15.33 -2.64 17.16
C GLN A 77 -16.19 -3.88 17.45
N THR A 78 -17.46 -3.67 17.87
CA THR A 78 -18.38 -4.74 18.24
C THR A 78 -19.22 -5.25 17.07
N VAL A 79 -19.34 -4.47 16.00
CA VAL A 79 -20.03 -4.84 14.75
C VAL A 79 -18.97 -5.21 13.72
N ARG A 80 -19.06 -6.43 13.15
CA ARG A 80 -18.04 -7.01 12.24
C ARG A 80 -16.64 -7.02 12.88
N PRO A 81 -16.48 -7.64 14.05
CA PRO A 81 -15.22 -7.60 14.80
C PRO A 81 -14.02 -8.21 14.04
N TYR A 82 -14.26 -9.01 13.00
CA TYR A 82 -13.24 -9.53 12.11
C TYR A 82 -12.46 -8.44 11.34
N GLN A 83 -13.03 -7.23 11.19
CA GLN A 83 -12.35 -6.10 10.56
C GLN A 83 -11.24 -5.52 11.44
N ARG A 84 -11.30 -5.74 12.78
CA ARG A 84 -10.29 -5.30 13.75
C ARG A 84 -10.02 -3.79 13.74
N ASN A 85 -11.02 -2.99 13.45
CA ASN A 85 -10.91 -1.53 13.49
C ASN A 85 -11.05 -1.05 14.94
N ASN A 86 -10.03 -1.32 15.75
CA ASN A 86 -9.99 -0.98 17.16
C ASN A 86 -9.03 0.20 17.39
N TYR A 87 -9.39 1.13 18.26
CA TYR A 87 -8.64 2.37 18.44
C TYR A 87 -8.27 2.61 19.90
N LEU A 88 -7.01 2.93 20.16
CA LEU A 88 -6.57 3.42 21.46
C LEU A 88 -6.61 4.94 21.47
N PHE A 89 -7.45 5.52 22.34
CA PHE A 89 -7.54 6.94 22.52
C PHE A 89 -6.35 7.46 23.36
N ALA A 90 -5.32 7.91 22.66
CA ALA A 90 -4.10 8.47 23.26
C ALA A 90 -3.99 9.98 23.04
N ASN A 91 -5.09 10.65 22.68
CA ASN A 91 -5.11 12.07 22.38
C ASN A 91 -5.54 12.87 23.61
N ILE A 92 -5.07 14.12 23.70
CA ILE A 92 -5.41 15.06 24.78
C ILE A 92 -6.78 15.74 24.52
N ASP A 93 -7.33 15.59 23.32
CA ASP A 93 -8.64 16.14 22.93
C ASP A 93 -9.76 15.54 23.80
N LYS A 94 -10.38 16.36 24.65
CA LYS A 94 -11.35 15.89 25.66
C LYS A 94 -12.76 15.60 25.11
N ASP A 95 -13.12 16.11 23.92
CA ASP A 95 -14.49 16.13 23.43
C ASP A 95 -14.70 15.18 22.24
N MET A 96 -14.13 13.98 22.31
CA MET A 96 -14.32 12.97 21.28
C MET A 96 -15.31 11.89 21.74
N VAL A 97 -16.35 11.65 20.93
CA VAL A 97 -17.43 10.73 21.23
C VAL A 97 -17.49 9.65 20.14
N PHE A 98 -17.38 8.42 20.56
CA PHE A 98 -17.45 7.26 19.65
C PHE A 98 -18.88 6.70 19.58
N SER A 99 -19.19 6.09 18.44
CA SER A 99 -20.42 5.36 18.19
C SER A 99 -20.58 4.16 19.15
N THR A 100 -21.82 3.79 19.47
CA THR A 100 -22.14 2.54 20.17
C THR A 100 -21.77 1.27 19.40
N GLY A 101 -21.39 1.37 18.14
CA GLY A 101 -20.75 0.29 17.39
C GLY A 101 -19.37 -0.10 17.94
N TYR A 102 -18.84 0.70 18.89
CA TYR A 102 -17.67 0.35 19.70
C TYR A 102 -18.07 0.04 21.15
N ALA A 103 -17.45 -0.97 21.72
CA ALA A 103 -17.33 -1.09 23.16
C ALA A 103 -16.15 -0.25 23.63
N GLN A 104 -16.38 0.64 24.58
CA GLN A 104 -15.35 1.44 25.24
C GLN A 104 -14.76 0.62 26.39
N LEU A 105 -13.50 0.27 26.30
CA LEU A 105 -12.78 -0.53 27.27
C LEU A 105 -11.81 0.36 28.05
N ARG A 106 -12.12 0.63 29.31
CA ARG A 106 -11.26 1.38 30.23
C ARG A 106 -10.51 0.41 31.10
N SER A 107 -9.20 0.30 30.92
CA SER A 107 -8.37 -0.70 31.55
C SER A 107 -7.61 -0.16 32.76
N LYS A 108 -7.33 -1.05 33.72
CA LYS A 108 -6.29 -0.86 34.73
C LYS A 108 -4.91 -1.34 34.26
N LEU A 109 -4.88 -2.15 33.19
CA LEU A 109 -3.66 -2.65 32.55
C LEU A 109 -3.08 -1.57 31.64
N TYR A 110 -1.84 -1.79 31.17
CA TYR A 110 -1.24 -0.95 30.14
C TYR A 110 -2.08 -0.97 28.86
N ASN A 111 -2.58 0.19 28.45
CA ASN A 111 -3.62 0.32 27.44
C ASN A 111 -3.20 -0.23 26.06
N TYR A 112 -1.91 -0.12 25.73
CA TYR A 112 -1.41 -0.69 24.47
C TYR A 112 -1.32 -2.22 24.51
N PHE A 113 -1.11 -2.83 25.68
CA PHE A 113 -1.25 -4.28 25.85
C PHE A 113 -2.69 -4.72 25.61
N LEU A 114 -3.67 -4.00 26.16
CA LEU A 114 -5.08 -4.28 25.92
C LEU A 114 -5.43 -4.17 24.44
N LEU A 115 -5.02 -3.07 23.76
CA LEU A 115 -5.23 -2.94 22.31
C LEU A 115 -4.66 -4.13 21.55
N THR A 116 -3.43 -4.56 21.90
CA THR A 116 -2.76 -5.69 21.26
C THR A 116 -3.47 -7.02 21.53
N LEU A 117 -3.94 -7.23 22.76
CA LEU A 117 -4.71 -8.41 23.17
C LEU A 117 -5.98 -8.57 22.33
N VAL A 118 -6.76 -7.50 22.16
CA VAL A 118 -8.01 -7.56 21.39
C VAL A 118 -7.80 -7.61 19.87
N GLN A 119 -6.57 -7.42 19.39
CA GLN A 119 -6.18 -7.60 18.00
C GLN A 119 -5.73 -9.04 17.68
N ASN A 120 -5.46 -9.87 18.71
CA ASN A 120 -4.97 -11.23 18.54
C ASN A 120 -6.01 -12.14 17.89
N ASP A 121 -5.54 -13.07 17.03
CA ASP A 121 -6.39 -14.01 16.28
C ASP A 121 -7.25 -14.88 17.20
N ASN A 122 -6.68 -15.37 18.32
CA ASN A 122 -7.40 -16.21 19.29
C ASN A 122 -8.55 -15.43 19.93
N PHE A 123 -8.31 -14.17 20.33
CA PHE A 123 -9.36 -13.32 20.90
C PHE A 123 -10.48 -13.06 19.89
N VAL A 124 -10.11 -12.66 18.65
CA VAL A 124 -11.10 -12.38 17.59
C VAL A 124 -11.93 -13.61 17.25
N LYS A 125 -11.30 -14.81 17.21
CA LYS A 125 -12.03 -16.07 17.00
C LYS A 125 -13.06 -16.33 18.10
N VAL A 126 -12.64 -16.22 19.37
CA VAL A 126 -13.59 -16.39 20.50
C VAL A 126 -14.71 -15.37 20.45
N VAL A 127 -14.44 -14.13 20.09
CA VAL A 127 -15.48 -13.10 19.90
C VAL A 127 -16.45 -13.51 18.79
N LEU A 128 -15.96 -13.96 17.64
CA LEU A 128 -16.80 -14.37 16.51
C LEU A 128 -17.70 -15.57 16.87
N ASP A 129 -17.19 -16.51 17.63
CA ASP A 129 -17.95 -17.68 18.12
C ASP A 129 -19.10 -17.26 19.09
N ASN A 130 -19.02 -16.05 19.67
CA ASN A 130 -20.03 -15.48 20.57
C ASN A 130 -20.85 -14.34 19.92
N CYS A 131 -20.66 -14.07 18.62
CA CYS A 131 -21.46 -13.08 17.90
C CYS A 131 -22.86 -13.59 17.55
N THR A 132 -23.80 -12.65 17.46
CA THR A 132 -25.11 -12.88 16.86
C THR A 132 -25.17 -12.29 15.46
N GLY A 133 -25.98 -12.89 14.56
CA GLY A 133 -26.14 -12.44 13.18
C GLY A 133 -25.09 -13.05 12.24
N THR A 134 -25.54 -13.58 11.10
CA THR A 134 -24.67 -14.26 10.11
C THR A 134 -24.01 -13.29 9.14
N SER A 135 -24.77 -12.36 8.55
CA SER A 135 -24.26 -11.40 7.57
C SER A 135 -23.56 -10.19 8.22
N TYR A 136 -23.98 -9.83 9.42
CA TYR A 136 -23.44 -8.73 10.19
C TYR A 136 -23.18 -9.19 11.64
N PRO A 137 -22.13 -10.01 11.86
CA PRO A 137 -21.84 -10.51 13.19
C PRO A 137 -21.59 -9.35 14.15
N ALA A 138 -22.25 -9.40 15.30
CA ALA A 138 -22.11 -8.38 16.33
C ALA A 138 -22.10 -9.01 17.73
N ILE A 139 -21.36 -8.40 18.64
CA ILE A 139 -21.33 -8.77 20.06
C ILE A 139 -21.71 -7.57 20.92
N ASN A 140 -22.53 -7.76 21.94
CA ASN A 140 -22.83 -6.70 22.89
C ASN A 140 -21.78 -6.63 24.01
N GLY A 141 -21.76 -5.50 24.74
CA GLY A 141 -20.76 -5.29 25.80
C GLY A 141 -20.85 -6.29 26.96
N SER A 142 -22.06 -6.84 27.26
CA SER A 142 -22.24 -7.84 28.30
C SER A 142 -21.62 -9.18 27.91
N GLU A 143 -21.87 -9.65 26.69
CA GLU A 143 -21.27 -10.89 26.17
C GLU A 143 -19.75 -10.74 25.97
N LEU A 144 -19.31 -9.58 25.45
CA LEU A 144 -17.88 -9.27 25.36
C LEU A 144 -17.19 -9.35 26.73
N GLY A 145 -17.85 -8.88 27.79
CA GLY A 145 -17.32 -8.93 29.16
C GLY A 145 -17.15 -10.34 29.74
N LYS A 146 -17.92 -11.31 29.24
CA LYS A 146 -17.83 -12.72 29.65
C LYS A 146 -16.68 -13.47 28.99
N ILE A 147 -16.11 -12.93 27.91
CA ILE A 147 -15.00 -13.57 27.21
C ILE A 147 -13.81 -13.69 28.15
N THR A 148 -13.25 -14.89 28.18
CA THR A 148 -12.06 -15.18 28.97
C THR A 148 -10.82 -14.79 28.19
N VAL A 149 -9.92 -14.05 28.85
CA VAL A 149 -8.63 -13.62 28.33
C VAL A 149 -7.51 -14.14 29.19
N GLN A 150 -6.35 -14.34 28.61
CA GLN A 150 -5.13 -14.67 29.35
C GLN A 150 -4.27 -13.41 29.46
N ILE A 151 -3.85 -13.06 30.65
CA ILE A 151 -3.05 -11.88 30.95
C ILE A 151 -1.84 -12.27 31.79
N PRO A 152 -0.71 -11.57 31.66
CA PRO A 152 0.41 -11.76 32.56
C PRO A 152 0.01 -11.54 34.02
N SER A 153 0.49 -12.38 34.89
CA SER A 153 0.36 -12.19 36.35
C SER A 153 1.17 -10.98 36.88
N ASN A 154 2.10 -10.48 36.03
CA ASN A 154 2.95 -9.34 36.36
C ASN A 154 2.71 -8.20 35.38
N ASP A 155 2.27 -7.04 35.90
CA ASP A 155 2.00 -5.83 35.12
C ASP A 155 3.24 -5.33 34.34
N ALA A 156 4.46 -5.59 34.83
CA ALA A 156 5.67 -5.19 34.11
C ALA A 156 5.83 -5.96 32.80
N GLU A 157 5.40 -7.23 32.73
CA GLU A 157 5.40 -8.00 31.48
C GLU A 157 4.37 -7.45 30.49
N ALA A 158 3.14 -7.18 30.92
CA ALA A 158 2.12 -6.54 30.09
C ALA A 158 2.60 -5.19 29.52
N ASN A 159 3.26 -4.39 30.37
CA ASN A 159 3.87 -3.13 29.95
C ASN A 159 4.96 -3.32 28.89
N GLN A 160 5.85 -4.30 29.06
CA GLN A 160 6.92 -4.55 28.07
C GLN A 160 6.35 -5.03 26.74
N ILE A 161 5.40 -5.95 26.76
CA ILE A 161 4.70 -6.42 25.56
C ILE A 161 4.06 -5.23 24.84
N GLY A 162 3.26 -4.43 25.55
CA GLY A 162 2.60 -3.28 24.98
C GLY A 162 3.59 -2.25 24.40
N LYS A 163 4.73 -1.99 25.05
CA LYS A 163 5.78 -1.09 24.53
C LYS A 163 6.38 -1.60 23.22
N VAL A 164 6.64 -2.90 23.10
CA VAL A 164 7.18 -3.49 21.86
C VAL A 164 6.19 -3.31 20.70
N PHE A 165 4.92 -3.68 20.90
CA PHE A 165 3.90 -3.52 19.84
C PHE A 165 3.66 -2.06 19.48
N ARG A 166 3.63 -1.16 20.47
CA ARG A 166 3.58 0.29 20.21
C ARG A 166 4.77 0.75 19.39
N GLY A 167 5.98 0.29 19.67
CA GLY A 167 7.18 0.59 18.90
C GLY A 167 7.07 0.13 17.45
N ILE A 168 6.61 -1.10 17.23
CA ILE A 168 6.39 -1.65 15.89
C ILE A 168 5.35 -0.84 15.13
N ASP A 169 4.20 -0.55 15.73
CA ASP A 169 3.12 0.21 15.07
C ASP A 169 3.53 1.65 14.74
N ASN A 170 4.32 2.29 15.59
CA ASN A 170 4.90 3.60 15.31
C ASN A 170 5.82 3.56 14.08
N ILE A 171 6.68 2.53 13.97
CA ILE A 171 7.59 2.36 12.83
C ILE A 171 6.78 2.07 11.55
N ILE A 172 5.77 1.20 11.61
CA ILE A 172 4.85 0.93 10.50
C ILE A 172 4.21 2.23 10.02
N THR A 173 3.60 2.99 10.91
CA THR A 173 2.93 4.27 10.59
C THR A 173 3.90 5.28 9.98
N LEU A 174 5.14 5.37 10.50
CA LEU A 174 6.16 6.25 9.96
C LEU A 174 6.54 5.87 8.51
N HIS A 175 6.74 4.56 8.25
CA HIS A 175 7.06 4.07 6.91
C HIS A 175 5.91 4.27 5.93
N GLN A 176 4.65 4.04 6.35
CA GLN A 176 3.45 4.31 5.53
C GLN A 176 3.38 5.78 5.12
N ARG A 177 3.46 6.71 6.08
CA ARG A 177 3.43 8.15 5.81
C ARG A 177 4.57 8.60 4.90
N LYS A 178 5.76 8.03 5.07
CA LYS A 178 6.91 8.35 4.22
C LYS A 178 6.71 7.83 2.80
N LEU A 179 6.18 6.62 2.65
CA LEU A 179 5.84 6.01 1.36
C LEU A 179 4.82 6.85 0.59
N GLU A 180 3.74 7.27 1.24
CA GLU A 180 2.71 8.15 0.63
C GLU A 180 3.30 9.48 0.18
N LYS A 181 4.11 10.14 1.04
CA LYS A 181 4.79 11.39 0.66
C LYS A 181 5.73 11.22 -0.53
N LEU A 182 6.48 10.11 -0.60
CA LEU A 182 7.37 9.84 -1.72
C LEU A 182 6.60 9.59 -3.01
N LYS A 183 5.50 8.84 -2.97
CA LYS A 183 4.62 8.61 -4.14
C LYS A 183 4.01 9.94 -4.63
N LEU A 184 3.55 10.79 -3.71
CA LEU A 184 3.01 12.10 -4.04
C LEU A 184 4.08 13.03 -4.64
N ALA A 185 5.28 13.06 -4.04
CA ALA A 185 6.40 13.85 -4.56
C ALA A 185 6.83 13.36 -5.96
N LYS A 186 6.89 12.03 -6.19
CA LYS A 186 7.18 11.47 -7.53
C LYS A 186 6.14 11.96 -8.55
N LYS A 187 4.84 11.85 -8.20
CA LYS A 187 3.75 12.32 -9.08
C LYS A 187 3.86 13.81 -9.40
N ALA A 188 4.15 14.65 -8.41
CA ALA A 188 4.31 16.09 -8.61
C ALA A 188 5.53 16.42 -9.50
N LEU A 189 6.66 15.73 -9.31
CA LEU A 189 7.85 15.90 -10.12
C LEU A 189 7.63 15.45 -11.58
N LEU A 190 6.93 14.34 -11.81
CA LEU A 190 6.53 13.90 -13.15
C LEU A 190 5.68 14.97 -13.88
N GLN A 191 4.84 15.70 -13.15
CA GLN A 191 4.05 16.78 -13.74
C GLN A 191 4.83 18.06 -14.03
N LYS A 192 5.95 18.28 -13.34
CA LYS A 192 6.70 19.54 -13.38
C LYS A 192 8.01 19.46 -14.17
N LEU A 193 8.65 18.28 -14.22
CA LEU A 193 9.90 18.06 -14.94
C LEU A 193 9.68 17.69 -16.42
N PHE A 194 8.43 17.53 -16.85
CA PHE A 194 8.08 17.30 -18.25
C PHE A 194 7.23 18.46 -18.78
N PRO A 195 7.45 18.89 -20.03
CA PRO A 195 6.70 19.98 -20.64
C PRO A 195 5.20 19.66 -20.72
N LYS A 196 4.37 20.69 -20.57
CA LYS A 196 2.91 20.59 -20.71
C LYS A 196 2.45 21.15 -22.05
N ASN A 197 1.49 20.49 -22.69
CA ASN A 197 0.66 21.00 -23.79
C ASN A 197 1.40 21.89 -24.83
N GLY A 198 2.33 21.29 -25.58
CA GLY A 198 3.02 22.00 -26.67
C GLY A 198 4.15 22.93 -26.25
N SER A 199 4.44 23.06 -24.97
CA SER A 199 5.64 23.75 -24.49
C SER A 199 6.88 22.91 -24.76
N GLN A 200 8.01 23.55 -25.04
CA GLN A 200 9.32 22.93 -25.11
C GLN A 200 10.12 23.10 -23.81
N PHE A 201 9.51 23.67 -22.78
CA PHE A 201 10.14 23.93 -21.50
C PHE A 201 9.32 23.31 -20.36
N PRO A 202 9.92 22.51 -19.48
CA PRO A 202 9.26 22.06 -18.24
C PRO A 202 9.14 23.21 -17.24
N GLU A 203 8.23 23.06 -16.27
CA GLU A 203 8.02 24.04 -15.18
C GLU A 203 9.21 24.09 -14.21
N ILE A 204 9.83 22.95 -13.94
CA ILE A 204 11.03 22.82 -13.10
C ILE A 204 12.10 22.13 -13.95
N ARG A 205 13.34 22.56 -13.75
CA ARG A 205 14.49 22.05 -14.50
C ARG A 205 15.74 21.97 -13.62
N PHE A 206 16.64 21.05 -13.91
CA PHE A 206 17.93 21.01 -13.25
C PHE A 206 18.78 22.24 -13.61
N LYS A 207 19.61 22.69 -12.67
CA LYS A 207 20.48 23.85 -12.88
C LYS A 207 21.48 23.56 -14.01
N GLY A 208 21.61 24.52 -14.93
CA GLY A 208 22.53 24.42 -16.04
C GLY A 208 21.89 24.02 -17.38
N PHE A 209 20.62 23.61 -17.39
CA PHE A 209 19.91 23.30 -18.64
C PHE A 209 18.93 24.43 -18.97
N THR A 210 19.13 25.10 -20.11
CA THR A 210 18.35 26.27 -20.54
C THR A 210 17.71 26.10 -21.92
N ASP A 211 18.25 25.23 -22.78
CA ASP A 211 17.85 25.10 -24.18
C ASP A 211 16.45 24.48 -24.29
N ALA A 212 15.70 24.89 -25.30
CA ALA A 212 14.41 24.28 -25.62
C ALA A 212 14.56 22.79 -25.90
N TRP A 213 13.60 22.00 -25.46
CA TRP A 213 13.59 20.58 -25.79
C TRP A 213 13.29 20.38 -27.26
N GLU A 214 14.00 19.44 -27.88
CA GLU A 214 13.83 19.08 -29.27
C GLU A 214 12.58 18.23 -29.47
N GLN A 215 11.89 18.40 -30.62
CA GLN A 215 10.74 17.58 -31.01
C GLN A 215 11.08 16.76 -32.24
N ARG A 216 10.91 15.42 -32.15
CA ARG A 216 11.02 14.50 -33.29
C ARG A 216 9.97 13.41 -33.21
N LYS A 217 9.66 12.79 -34.36
CA LYS A 217 8.88 11.55 -34.38
C LYS A 217 9.70 10.43 -33.73
N LEU A 218 9.06 9.61 -32.89
CA LEU A 218 9.73 8.49 -32.24
C LEU A 218 10.26 7.47 -33.26
N GLY A 219 9.57 7.33 -34.41
CA GLY A 219 10.01 6.47 -35.50
C GLY A 219 11.34 6.87 -36.14
N ASP A 220 11.77 8.15 -36.01
CA ASP A 220 13.04 8.64 -36.58
C ASP A 220 14.24 8.36 -35.65
N ILE A 221 13.98 8.09 -34.37
CA ILE A 221 15.00 8.00 -33.31
C ILE A 221 14.98 6.69 -32.53
N ALA A 222 14.16 5.72 -32.96
CA ALA A 222 14.10 4.40 -32.35
C ALA A 222 13.75 3.33 -33.38
N THR A 223 14.10 2.08 -33.10
CA THR A 223 13.65 0.90 -33.86
C THR A 223 12.60 0.12 -33.06
N PHE A 224 11.72 -0.58 -33.77
CA PHE A 224 10.57 -1.24 -33.20
C PHE A 224 10.54 -2.70 -33.59
N SER A 225 10.18 -3.55 -32.63
CA SER A 225 9.91 -4.97 -32.83
C SER A 225 8.77 -5.39 -31.93
N LYS A 226 8.45 -6.67 -31.89
CA LYS A 226 7.44 -7.25 -30.96
C LYS A 226 8.06 -8.37 -30.18
N GLY A 227 7.58 -8.55 -28.94
CA GLY A 227 7.75 -9.78 -28.21
C GLY A 227 7.05 -10.95 -28.93
N ASN A 228 7.35 -12.18 -28.55
CA ASN A 228 6.83 -13.34 -29.26
C ASN A 228 6.36 -14.44 -28.31
N GLY A 229 5.29 -15.13 -28.70
CA GLY A 229 4.76 -16.32 -28.04
C GLY A 229 4.35 -16.10 -26.59
N TYR A 230 4.20 -17.19 -25.89
CA TYR A 230 3.93 -17.29 -24.45
C TYR A 230 2.62 -16.67 -23.94
N SER A 231 1.96 -17.44 -23.13
CA SER A 231 0.75 -17.07 -22.41
C SER A 231 0.89 -17.41 -20.93
N LYS A 232 -0.11 -17.11 -20.12
CA LYS A 232 -0.11 -17.50 -18.70
C LYS A 232 -0.02 -19.01 -18.47
N SER A 233 -0.49 -19.83 -19.43
CA SER A 233 -0.42 -21.30 -19.35
C SER A 233 0.99 -21.86 -19.54
N ASP A 234 1.91 -21.07 -20.07
CA ASP A 234 3.32 -21.47 -20.25
C ASP A 234 4.17 -21.21 -18.98
N LEU A 235 3.60 -20.54 -17.98
CA LEU A 235 4.34 -20.23 -16.74
C LEU A 235 4.72 -21.49 -15.97
N ALA A 236 5.98 -21.53 -15.52
CA ALA A 236 6.57 -22.59 -14.73
C ALA A 236 7.13 -22.08 -13.40
N LEU A 237 7.38 -22.99 -12.45
CA LEU A 237 7.97 -22.62 -11.14
C LEU A 237 9.44 -22.19 -11.25
N SER A 238 10.14 -22.60 -12.32
CA SER A 238 11.53 -22.25 -12.59
C SER A 238 11.79 -22.32 -14.09
N GLY A 239 12.91 -21.76 -14.55
CA GLY A 239 13.27 -21.77 -15.97
C GLY A 239 13.86 -20.42 -16.40
N ASN A 240 13.58 -20.03 -17.64
CA ASN A 240 14.04 -18.76 -18.19
C ASN A 240 13.11 -17.62 -17.75
N PRO A 241 13.65 -16.48 -17.28
CA PRO A 241 12.83 -15.36 -16.85
C PRO A 241 12.06 -14.75 -18.03
N ILE A 242 10.79 -14.42 -17.82
CA ILE A 242 9.91 -13.84 -18.85
C ILE A 242 9.12 -12.66 -18.34
N ILE A 243 8.92 -11.67 -19.20
CA ILE A 243 7.97 -10.57 -18.99
C ILE A 243 6.78 -10.80 -19.90
N LEU A 244 5.59 -10.97 -19.31
CA LEU A 244 4.30 -10.95 -20.01
C LEU A 244 3.68 -9.55 -19.89
N TYR A 245 2.87 -9.16 -20.87
CA TYR A 245 2.23 -7.82 -20.90
C TYR A 245 1.43 -7.50 -19.63
N GLY A 246 0.82 -8.49 -19.01
CA GLY A 246 0.04 -8.34 -17.79
C GLY A 246 0.85 -7.81 -16.59
N ARG A 247 2.19 -8.00 -16.58
CA ARG A 247 3.06 -7.46 -15.52
C ARG A 247 3.01 -5.92 -15.48
N LEU A 248 2.91 -5.26 -16.64
CA LEU A 248 2.86 -3.80 -16.70
C LEU A 248 1.58 -3.22 -16.07
N TYR A 249 0.56 -4.05 -15.86
CA TYR A 249 -0.68 -3.68 -15.18
C TYR A 249 -0.68 -4.06 -13.70
N THR A 250 -0.16 -5.23 -13.37
CA THR A 250 -0.26 -5.79 -12.01
C THR A 250 0.92 -5.42 -11.11
N ASN A 251 2.12 -5.26 -11.68
CA ASN A 251 3.36 -4.92 -10.95
C ASN A 251 4.20 -3.95 -11.78
N TYR A 252 3.67 -2.74 -11.99
CA TYR A 252 4.34 -1.72 -12.80
C TYR A 252 5.61 -1.20 -12.14
N GLU A 253 6.71 -1.26 -12.89
CA GLU A 253 8.01 -0.67 -12.57
C GLU A 253 8.50 0.12 -13.79
N THR A 254 9.01 1.34 -13.60
CA THR A 254 9.62 2.11 -14.70
C THR A 254 10.82 1.37 -15.28
N THR A 255 11.61 0.70 -14.43
CA THR A 255 12.76 -0.12 -14.82
C THR A 255 12.63 -1.50 -14.20
N ILE A 256 12.44 -2.54 -15.01
CA ILE A 256 12.34 -3.93 -14.60
C ILE A 256 13.76 -4.51 -14.49
N SER A 257 14.22 -4.75 -13.28
CA SER A 257 15.53 -5.35 -13.00
C SER A 257 15.44 -6.82 -12.61
N ASN A 258 14.35 -7.21 -11.94
CA ASN A 258 14.12 -8.58 -11.50
C ASN A 258 12.78 -9.10 -12.01
N VAL A 259 12.77 -10.35 -12.42
CA VAL A 259 11.58 -11.03 -12.93
C VAL A 259 11.37 -12.30 -12.11
N ASP A 260 10.16 -12.50 -11.65
CA ASP A 260 9.72 -13.61 -10.79
C ASP A 260 8.80 -14.60 -11.50
N THR A 261 8.71 -14.49 -12.82
CA THR A 261 7.94 -15.36 -13.71
C THR A 261 8.89 -16.10 -14.65
N PHE A 262 8.68 -17.40 -14.82
CA PHE A 262 9.58 -18.27 -15.57
C PHE A 262 8.80 -19.13 -16.57
N VAL A 263 9.48 -19.51 -17.65
CA VAL A 263 8.99 -20.42 -18.70
C VAL A 263 10.11 -21.33 -19.20
N GLU A 264 9.74 -22.37 -19.90
CA GLU A 264 10.68 -23.11 -20.74
C GLU A 264 10.97 -22.30 -22.02
N LEU A 265 12.24 -22.29 -22.45
CA LEU A 265 12.66 -21.60 -23.67
C LEU A 265 12.06 -22.29 -24.90
N LYS A 266 11.39 -21.52 -25.77
CA LYS A 266 10.84 -21.97 -27.05
C LYS A 266 11.67 -21.43 -28.20
N ASP A 267 11.59 -22.12 -29.35
CA ASP A 267 12.15 -21.57 -30.58
C ASP A 267 11.53 -20.21 -30.90
N LYS A 268 12.36 -19.29 -31.42
CA LYS A 268 11.96 -17.91 -31.75
C LYS A 268 11.60 -17.02 -30.56
N SER A 269 12.01 -17.39 -29.34
CA SER A 269 11.88 -16.49 -28.17
C SER A 269 12.66 -15.19 -28.40
N VAL A 270 12.04 -14.07 -28.06
CA VAL A 270 12.68 -12.76 -28.11
C VAL A 270 13.37 -12.51 -26.77
N LEU A 271 14.70 -12.49 -26.77
CA LEU A 271 15.51 -12.23 -25.57
C LEU A 271 15.93 -10.77 -25.53
N SER A 272 15.80 -10.18 -24.35
CA SER A 272 16.29 -8.82 -24.10
C SER A 272 17.82 -8.73 -24.20
N GLN A 273 18.33 -7.63 -24.70
CA GLN A 273 19.75 -7.26 -24.72
C GLN A 273 20.12 -6.26 -23.61
N GLY A 274 19.09 -5.76 -22.92
CA GLY A 274 19.18 -4.72 -21.91
C GLY A 274 19.00 -3.32 -22.49
N GLY A 275 18.09 -2.55 -21.91
CA GLY A 275 17.75 -1.19 -22.33
C GLY A 275 16.60 -1.09 -23.32
N GLU A 276 15.93 -2.19 -23.68
CA GLU A 276 14.68 -2.11 -24.43
C GLU A 276 13.57 -1.50 -23.59
N VAL A 277 12.77 -0.65 -24.24
CA VAL A 277 11.53 -0.11 -23.66
C VAL A 277 10.37 -0.93 -24.20
N ILE A 278 9.60 -1.53 -23.29
CA ILE A 278 8.42 -2.35 -23.64
C ILE A 278 7.15 -1.59 -23.33
N VAL A 279 6.17 -1.71 -24.23
CA VAL A 279 4.84 -1.09 -24.14
C VAL A 279 3.80 -2.16 -24.46
N PRO A 280 2.69 -2.30 -23.66
CA PRO A 280 1.63 -3.25 -23.99
C PRO A 280 1.07 -2.99 -25.39
N ALA A 281 0.77 -4.07 -26.13
CA ALA A 281 0.11 -3.98 -27.42
C ALA A 281 -1.41 -4.13 -27.29
N SER A 282 -1.91 -4.65 -26.15
CA SER A 282 -3.34 -4.76 -25.82
C SER A 282 -3.61 -4.40 -24.36
N GLY A 283 -4.79 -3.89 -24.07
CA GLY A 283 -5.20 -3.47 -22.73
C GLY A 283 -6.71 -3.28 -22.60
N GLU A 284 -7.17 -3.10 -21.37
CA GLU A 284 -8.58 -2.91 -21.05
C GLU A 284 -9.05 -1.45 -21.31
N ASN A 285 -8.14 -0.49 -21.19
CA ASN A 285 -8.43 0.91 -21.42
C ASN A 285 -7.23 1.66 -22.02
N ALA A 286 -7.51 2.82 -22.62
CA ALA A 286 -6.53 3.61 -23.35
C ALA A 286 -5.45 4.25 -22.46
N GLU A 287 -5.72 4.55 -21.22
CA GLU A 287 -4.72 5.12 -20.29
C GLU A 287 -3.72 4.06 -19.85
N ASP A 288 -4.21 2.87 -19.53
CA ASP A 288 -3.37 1.78 -19.04
C ASP A 288 -2.45 1.21 -20.11
N ILE A 289 -2.90 1.13 -21.37
CA ILE A 289 -2.07 0.65 -22.48
C ILE A 289 -0.88 1.59 -22.78
N SER A 290 -1.00 2.87 -22.43
CA SER A 290 0.04 3.88 -22.59
C SER A 290 1.04 3.88 -21.42
N ARG A 291 1.51 2.70 -21.04
CA ARG A 291 2.56 2.48 -20.01
C ARG A 291 3.79 1.86 -20.66
N ALA A 292 4.95 2.28 -20.20
CA ALA A 292 6.21 1.76 -20.69
C ALA A 292 7.14 1.39 -19.53
N SER A 293 7.93 0.34 -19.73
CA SER A 293 8.96 -0.09 -18.79
C SER A 293 10.26 -0.40 -19.54
N VAL A 294 11.39 -0.15 -18.89
CA VAL A 294 12.71 -0.55 -19.39
C VAL A 294 13.03 -1.96 -18.92
N VAL A 295 13.45 -2.83 -19.82
CA VAL A 295 14.03 -4.13 -19.47
C VAL A 295 15.53 -3.93 -19.24
N LYS A 296 15.96 -3.97 -17.98
CA LYS A 296 17.34 -3.60 -17.61
C LYS A 296 18.38 -4.66 -17.97
N ASN A 297 18.04 -5.92 -17.73
CA ASN A 297 18.97 -7.04 -17.82
C ASN A 297 18.82 -7.77 -19.16
N GLN A 298 19.94 -8.38 -19.59
CA GLN A 298 19.95 -9.29 -20.75
C GLN A 298 19.34 -10.65 -20.41
N GLY A 299 18.87 -11.36 -21.46
CA GLY A 299 18.43 -12.75 -21.34
C GLY A 299 17.03 -12.95 -20.77
N ILE A 300 16.26 -11.86 -20.59
CA ILE A 300 14.86 -11.94 -20.20
C ILE A 300 14.01 -12.12 -21.46
N ILE A 301 13.13 -13.12 -21.48
CA ILE A 301 12.20 -13.32 -22.58
C ILE A 301 11.14 -12.20 -22.56
N ILE A 302 10.89 -11.59 -23.72
CA ILE A 302 9.81 -10.62 -23.93
C ILE A 302 8.66 -11.35 -24.61
N GLY A 303 7.59 -11.58 -23.86
CA GLY A 303 6.41 -12.32 -24.31
C GLY A 303 5.60 -11.58 -25.39
N GLY A 304 4.64 -12.27 -25.97
CA GLY A 304 3.68 -11.69 -26.91
C GLY A 304 2.88 -10.53 -26.30
N ASP A 305 2.20 -9.77 -27.14
CA ASP A 305 1.44 -8.55 -26.79
C ASP A 305 2.27 -7.44 -26.11
N LEU A 306 3.57 -7.45 -26.37
CA LEU A 306 4.48 -6.35 -26.02
C LEU A 306 5.09 -5.76 -27.29
N ASN A 307 4.94 -4.45 -27.46
CA ASN A 307 5.75 -3.66 -28.37
C ASN A 307 7.11 -3.44 -27.75
N VAL A 308 8.17 -3.55 -28.53
CA VAL A 308 9.56 -3.41 -28.07
C VAL A 308 10.19 -2.24 -28.83
N ILE A 309 10.67 -1.25 -28.09
CA ILE A 309 11.31 -0.05 -28.61
C ILE A 309 12.79 -0.08 -28.22
N LYS A 310 13.67 0.01 -29.19
CA LYS A 310 15.10 0.19 -28.96
C LYS A 310 15.49 1.61 -29.36
N ALA A 311 15.75 2.43 -28.33
CA ALA A 311 16.17 3.82 -28.49
C ALA A 311 17.56 3.90 -29.16
N ASN A 312 17.80 4.92 -29.97
CA ASN A 312 19.12 5.22 -30.52
C ASN A 312 19.96 6.03 -29.47
N HIS A 313 21.13 6.48 -29.87
CA HIS A 313 22.08 7.23 -29.03
C HIS A 313 21.57 8.59 -28.53
N LEU A 314 20.45 9.11 -29.04
CA LEU A 314 19.87 10.39 -28.63
C LEU A 314 18.94 10.24 -27.42
N LEU A 315 18.49 9.03 -27.12
CA LEU A 315 17.49 8.78 -26.10
C LEU A 315 18.00 7.87 -24.98
N ASP A 316 17.79 8.30 -23.75
CA ASP A 316 17.91 7.46 -22.58
C ASP A 316 16.65 6.57 -22.43
N PRO A 317 16.80 5.24 -22.29
CA PRO A 317 15.64 4.33 -22.22
C PRO A 317 14.70 4.63 -21.05
N THR A 318 15.23 4.98 -19.88
CA THR A 318 14.40 5.28 -18.69
C THR A 318 13.64 6.59 -18.91
N PHE A 319 14.28 7.60 -19.48
CA PHE A 319 13.62 8.84 -19.87
C PHE A 319 12.48 8.57 -20.87
N LEU A 320 12.71 7.73 -21.88
CA LEU A 320 11.70 7.35 -22.87
C LEU A 320 10.51 6.66 -22.19
N ALA A 321 10.76 5.69 -21.32
CA ALA A 321 9.69 4.99 -20.58
C ALA A 321 8.87 5.95 -19.71
N LEU A 322 9.53 6.88 -19.01
CA LEU A 322 8.87 7.92 -18.21
C LEU A 322 8.01 8.83 -19.09
N THR A 323 8.50 9.22 -20.25
CA THR A 323 7.80 10.12 -21.18
C THR A 323 6.57 9.45 -21.79
N ILE A 324 6.67 8.18 -22.22
CA ILE A 324 5.52 7.41 -22.75
C ILE A 324 4.45 7.23 -21.67
N SER A 325 4.86 6.99 -20.42
CA SER A 325 3.94 6.68 -19.31
C SER A 325 3.32 7.91 -18.67
N ASN A 326 3.72 9.13 -19.04
CA ASN A 326 3.30 10.34 -18.35
C ASN A 326 3.10 11.54 -19.31
N GLY A 327 2.30 12.50 -18.86
CA GLY A 327 2.21 13.81 -19.48
C GLY A 327 1.50 13.83 -20.84
N GLY A 328 2.06 14.63 -21.76
CA GLY A 328 1.46 14.88 -23.08
C GLY A 328 1.50 13.65 -23.99
N GLN A 329 2.59 12.90 -23.96
CA GLN A 329 2.82 11.72 -24.82
C GLN A 329 1.91 10.57 -24.43
N GLN A 330 1.70 10.32 -23.13
CA GLN A 330 0.72 9.35 -22.66
C GLN A 330 -0.67 9.67 -23.19
N LYS A 331 -1.08 10.94 -23.12
CA LYS A 331 -2.38 11.38 -23.64
C LYS A 331 -2.49 11.25 -25.16
N GLU A 332 -1.42 11.51 -25.88
CA GLU A 332 -1.37 11.34 -27.34
C GLU A 332 -1.51 9.85 -27.71
N LEU A 333 -0.78 8.97 -27.05
CA LEU A 333 -0.86 7.53 -27.24
C LEU A 333 -2.24 6.97 -26.87
N SER A 334 -2.81 7.42 -25.76
CA SER A 334 -4.17 7.03 -25.34
C SER A 334 -5.23 7.38 -26.38
N LYS A 335 -5.04 8.49 -27.12
CA LYS A 335 -5.95 8.85 -28.22
C LYS A 335 -5.77 7.98 -29.45
N ARG A 336 -4.59 7.40 -29.66
CA ARG A 336 -4.29 6.50 -30.80
C ARG A 336 -4.71 5.07 -30.53
N ALA A 337 -4.87 4.67 -29.24
CA ALA A 337 -5.35 3.35 -28.88
C ALA A 337 -6.76 3.08 -29.43
N GLN A 338 -6.90 2.00 -30.18
CA GLN A 338 -8.12 1.64 -30.91
C GLN A 338 -8.80 0.43 -30.27
N GLY A 339 -10.12 0.47 -30.15
CA GLY A 339 -10.94 -0.62 -29.65
C GLY A 339 -12.01 -0.16 -28.66
N LYS A 340 -13.03 -1.01 -28.41
CA LYS A 340 -14.14 -0.70 -27.50
C LYS A 340 -14.02 -1.46 -26.17
N SER A 341 -13.83 -2.78 -26.22
CA SER A 341 -13.71 -3.64 -25.04
C SER A 341 -12.26 -4.03 -24.73
N VAL A 342 -11.45 -4.15 -25.77
CA VAL A 342 -9.99 -4.30 -25.70
C VAL A 342 -9.42 -3.23 -26.60
N VAL A 343 -8.52 -2.44 -26.10
CA VAL A 343 -7.80 -1.44 -26.88
C VAL A 343 -6.46 -2.00 -27.35
N HIS A 344 -6.04 -1.61 -28.53
CA HIS A 344 -4.79 -2.02 -29.15
C HIS A 344 -3.91 -0.81 -29.45
N LEU A 345 -2.61 -0.99 -29.29
CA LEU A 345 -1.58 -0.01 -29.62
C LEU A 345 -0.49 -0.72 -30.44
N HIS A 346 -0.30 -0.30 -31.66
CA HIS A 346 0.65 -0.92 -32.58
C HIS A 346 1.97 -0.14 -32.64
N ASN A 347 3.02 -0.79 -33.14
CA ASN A 347 4.30 -0.11 -33.38
C ASN A 347 4.16 1.09 -34.33
N SER A 348 3.25 1.03 -35.32
CA SER A 348 2.92 2.16 -36.21
C SER A 348 2.40 3.37 -35.44
N ASP A 349 1.58 3.15 -34.39
CA ASP A 349 1.06 4.23 -33.56
C ASP A 349 2.16 4.88 -32.73
N LEU A 350 3.07 4.05 -32.21
CA LEU A 350 4.24 4.51 -31.43
C LEU A 350 5.23 5.30 -32.31
N GLN A 351 5.45 4.89 -33.56
CA GLN A 351 6.33 5.58 -34.50
C GLN A 351 5.88 7.01 -34.79
N GLU A 352 4.58 7.24 -34.85
CA GLU A 352 3.97 8.53 -35.15
C GLU A 352 3.90 9.50 -33.96
N VAL A 353 4.36 9.09 -32.78
CA VAL A 353 4.36 9.96 -31.58
C VAL A 353 5.42 11.04 -31.72
N ASN A 354 5.01 12.29 -31.54
CA ASN A 354 5.93 13.42 -31.46
C ASN A 354 6.56 13.47 -30.06
N LEU A 355 7.78 12.93 -29.92
CA LEU A 355 8.52 12.96 -28.70
C LEU A 355 9.21 14.32 -28.51
N ILE A 356 9.04 14.91 -27.32
CA ILE A 356 9.74 16.13 -26.92
C ILE A 356 10.76 15.73 -25.87
N PHE A 357 12.04 16.01 -26.09
CA PHE A 357 13.14 15.55 -25.22
C PHE A 357 14.30 16.56 -25.22
N PRO A 358 15.05 16.66 -24.09
CA PRO A 358 16.23 17.48 -23.95
C PRO A 358 17.50 16.76 -24.45
N LEU A 359 18.63 17.41 -24.32
CA LEU A 359 19.95 16.78 -24.51
C LEU A 359 20.10 15.56 -23.57
N LEU A 360 20.85 14.56 -24.03
CA LEU A 360 21.02 13.26 -23.36
C LEU A 360 21.47 13.38 -21.90
N ASN A 361 22.30 14.38 -21.57
CA ASN A 361 22.74 14.59 -20.19
C ASN A 361 21.61 14.97 -19.26
N GLU A 362 20.68 15.83 -19.69
CA GLU A 362 19.51 16.19 -18.90
C GLU A 362 18.54 15.00 -18.79
N GLN A 363 18.35 14.21 -19.86
CA GLN A 363 17.56 12.97 -19.80
C GLN A 363 18.10 12.03 -18.70
N LYS A 364 19.43 11.83 -18.64
CA LYS A 364 20.08 10.99 -17.63
C LYS A 364 19.90 11.51 -16.20
N GLU A 365 19.96 12.83 -16.01
CA GLU A 365 19.67 13.43 -14.69
C GLU A 365 18.22 13.16 -14.25
N ILE A 366 17.25 13.35 -15.17
CA ILE A 366 15.85 13.04 -14.93
C ILE A 366 15.68 11.54 -14.61
N SER A 367 16.22 10.66 -15.44
CA SER A 367 16.15 9.21 -15.26
C SER A 367 16.71 8.78 -13.91
N THR A 368 17.92 9.28 -13.58
CA THR A 368 18.60 8.99 -12.30
C THR A 368 17.75 9.42 -11.09
N LEU A 369 17.11 10.59 -11.15
CA LEU A 369 16.24 11.06 -10.10
C LEU A 369 15.07 10.07 -9.86
N PHE A 370 14.36 9.69 -10.94
CA PHE A 370 13.19 8.82 -10.81
C PHE A 370 13.58 7.38 -10.44
N GLU A 371 14.67 6.84 -10.94
CA GLU A 371 15.22 5.54 -10.52
C GLU A 371 15.56 5.53 -9.03
N LYS A 372 16.19 6.58 -8.50
CA LYS A 372 16.46 6.71 -7.06
C LYS A 372 15.16 6.78 -6.26
N MET A 373 14.16 7.53 -6.73
CA MET A 373 12.86 7.60 -6.06
C MET A 373 12.17 6.24 -6.05
N ASP A 374 12.15 5.50 -7.15
CA ASP A 374 11.53 4.18 -7.25
C ASP A 374 12.23 3.16 -6.34
N ASN A 375 13.56 3.19 -6.28
CA ASN A 375 14.34 2.36 -5.36
C ASN A 375 13.98 2.64 -3.89
N ILE A 376 13.86 3.92 -3.50
CA ILE A 376 13.49 4.30 -2.13
C ILE A 376 12.04 3.87 -1.83
N ILE A 377 11.09 4.07 -2.75
CA ILE A 377 9.69 3.63 -2.62
C ILE A 377 9.63 2.12 -2.42
N THR A 378 10.30 1.34 -3.26
CA THR A 378 10.36 -0.12 -3.17
C THR A 378 10.98 -0.59 -1.86
N LEU A 379 12.06 0.05 -1.40
CA LEU A 379 12.71 -0.28 -0.14
C LEU A 379 11.77 -0.02 1.06
N HIS A 380 11.05 1.10 1.06
CA HIS A 380 10.08 1.41 2.11
C HIS A 380 8.90 0.44 2.10
N GLN A 381 8.41 0.02 0.93
CA GLN A 381 7.35 -0.97 0.80
C GLN A 381 7.78 -2.32 1.38
N ARG A 382 8.92 -2.86 0.93
CA ARG A 382 9.47 -4.14 1.45
C ARG A 382 9.68 -4.12 2.96
N LYS A 383 10.14 -2.99 3.50
CA LYS A 383 10.34 -2.83 4.94
C LYS A 383 9.02 -2.81 5.71
N LEU A 384 7.99 -2.19 5.12
CA LEU A 384 6.63 -2.17 5.66
C LEU A 384 6.05 -3.58 5.72
N ASP A 385 6.11 -4.33 4.61
CA ASP A 385 5.60 -5.70 4.51
C ASP A 385 6.28 -6.60 5.55
N ARG A 386 7.61 -6.53 5.66
CA ARG A 386 8.36 -7.30 6.65
C ARG A 386 8.00 -6.94 8.10
N LEU A 387 7.77 -5.66 8.40
CA LEU A 387 7.35 -5.23 9.74
C LEU A 387 5.96 -5.77 10.10
N GLN A 388 5.04 -5.82 9.13
CA GLN A 388 3.72 -6.40 9.31
C GLN A 388 3.79 -7.91 9.56
N GLU A 389 4.61 -8.64 8.81
CA GLU A 389 4.87 -10.07 9.04
C GLU A 389 5.46 -10.33 10.43
N VAL A 390 6.46 -9.53 10.85
CA VAL A 390 7.05 -9.62 12.19
C VAL A 390 5.99 -9.35 13.26
N LYS A 391 5.14 -8.33 13.09
CA LYS A 391 4.05 -8.04 14.02
C LYS A 391 3.11 -9.22 14.17
N ILE A 392 2.66 -9.81 13.05
CA ILE A 392 1.78 -10.99 13.06
C ILE A 392 2.45 -12.17 13.77
N GLY A 393 3.70 -12.45 13.43
CA GLY A 393 4.46 -13.55 14.07
C GLY A 393 4.66 -13.36 15.57
N LEU A 394 4.85 -12.12 16.03
CA LEU A 394 4.95 -11.81 17.47
C LEU A 394 3.59 -11.93 18.16
N LEU A 395 2.50 -11.46 17.54
CA LEU A 395 1.14 -11.65 18.06
C LEU A 395 0.82 -13.12 18.32
N GLN A 396 1.18 -14.00 17.38
CA GLN A 396 0.94 -15.45 17.51
C GLN A 396 1.83 -16.14 18.54
N LYS A 397 3.00 -15.57 18.89
CA LYS A 397 3.98 -16.21 19.76
C LYS A 397 4.08 -15.59 21.15
N MET A 398 3.72 -14.32 21.32
CA MET A 398 3.77 -13.60 22.60
C MET A 398 2.44 -13.57 23.33
N PHE A 399 1.36 -14.11 22.72
CA PHE A 399 0.07 -14.33 23.37
C PHE A 399 -0.25 -15.83 23.45
N VAL A 400 -1.08 -16.19 24.41
CA VAL A 400 -1.50 -17.58 24.70
C VAL A 400 -2.77 -17.94 23.94
#